data_8e6c1d3b5c792e03d36ecbdc1bcbdc4c
#
_entry.id   8e6c1d3b5c792e03d36ecbdc1bcbdc4c
#
_cell.length_a   1.000
_cell.length_b   1.000
_cell.length_c   1.000
_cell.angle_alpha   90.00
_cell.angle_beta   90.00
_cell.angle_gamma   90.00
#
_symmetry.space_group_name_H-M   'P 1'
#
loop_
_entity.id
_entity.type
_entity.pdbx_description
1 polymer ?
#
loop_
_entity_poly.entity_id
_entity_poly.type
_entity_poly.pdbx_seq_one_letter_code
_entity_poly.pdbx_strand_id
1 'polypeptide(L)'
;MACALPVELGYPFPMKEFHRTIRLLYTGQSQRARRFRYGLIIFDALTIVYFIATAALPVAPATTALNMFLGVVIFLDLAARLWISENRRRELTRIYSLADIIVIGSLILGPLVSGSLAFLRVLRGLRLIHAYHLLRDLRRESLFFRRHEDAILAAVNLFVFIFVTTSLVFVLAFDEDAGSEGYIDALYFTVATLTTTGFGDITMTTPGGKLLSVFIMVVGVALFVQLARAIFQPSRIKYKCPECGLNRHEPDAIHCKHCGEALKIETEGSSTK
;
A
#
# COMPACT_ATOMS: atom_id res chain seq x y z
N MET A 1 29.15 10.88 26.76
CA MET A 1 28.06 11.69 26.20
C MET A 1 28.69 12.62 25.17
N ALA A 2 28.76 12.23 23.93
CA ALA A 2 29.26 13.04 22.82
C ALA A 2 28.08 13.39 21.92
N CYS A 3 27.71 14.65 21.92
CA CYS A 3 26.68 15.25 21.08
C CYS A 3 27.25 15.29 19.66
N ALA A 4 26.81 14.40 18.79
CA ALA A 4 27.17 14.42 17.38
C ALA A 4 26.49 15.63 16.73
N LEU A 5 27.29 16.64 16.37
CA LEU A 5 26.87 17.76 15.54
C LEU A 5 26.43 17.25 14.17
N PRO A 6 25.31 17.75 13.61
CA PRO A 6 24.88 17.34 12.27
C PRO A 6 25.88 17.87 11.24
N VAL A 7 26.32 16.97 10.36
CA VAL A 7 27.17 17.30 9.20
C VAL A 7 26.47 18.38 8.37
N GLU A 8 27.03 19.58 8.36
CA GLU A 8 26.57 20.69 7.54
C GLU A 8 26.88 20.41 6.06
N LEU A 9 25.91 19.95 5.33
CA LEU A 9 25.95 19.89 3.86
C LEU A 9 26.00 21.33 3.34
N GLY A 10 27.10 21.69 2.64
CA GLY A 10 27.44 23.03 2.17
C GLY A 10 26.55 23.55 1.02
N TYR A 11 25.27 23.78 1.26
CA TYR A 11 24.36 24.41 0.30
C TYR A 11 24.35 25.93 0.45
N PRO A 12 24.18 26.73 -0.64
CA PRO A 12 24.06 28.17 -0.58
C PRO A 12 22.82 28.60 0.25
N PHE A 13 22.91 29.77 0.88
CA PHE A 13 21.98 30.28 1.89
C PHE A 13 20.46 30.13 1.58
N PRO A 14 19.95 30.41 0.37
CA PRO A 14 18.53 30.24 0.04
C PRO A 14 18.11 28.77 -0.06
N MET A 15 19.01 27.84 -0.41
CA MET A 15 18.72 26.40 -0.48
C MET A 15 18.62 25.77 0.92
N LYS A 16 19.31 26.28 1.93
CA LYS A 16 19.20 25.79 3.31
C LYS A 16 17.82 26.10 3.91
N GLU A 17 17.25 27.27 3.64
CA GLU A 17 15.91 27.62 4.10
C GLU A 17 14.82 26.81 3.38
N PHE A 18 14.95 26.59 2.08
CA PHE A 18 14.04 25.80 1.30
C PHE A 18 14.05 24.32 1.75
N HIS A 19 15.23 23.73 1.92
CA HIS A 19 15.39 22.38 2.46
C HIS A 19 14.77 22.25 3.85
N ARG A 20 14.99 23.23 4.74
CA ARG A 20 14.39 23.28 6.07
C ARG A 20 12.86 23.34 6.02
N THR A 21 12.32 24.16 5.13
CA THR A 21 10.87 24.32 4.96
C THR A 21 10.24 23.03 4.47
N ILE A 22 10.81 22.38 3.45
CA ILE A 22 10.31 21.09 2.95
C ILE A 22 10.42 20.02 4.03
N ARG A 23 11.55 19.92 4.73
CA ARG A 23 11.72 18.99 5.86
C ARG A 23 10.65 19.20 6.93
N LEU A 24 10.34 20.44 7.28
CA LEU A 24 9.30 20.79 8.26
C LEU A 24 7.88 20.43 7.77
N LEU A 25 7.60 20.48 6.46
CA LEU A 25 6.31 20.03 5.89
C LEU A 25 6.13 18.52 5.99
N TYR A 26 7.18 17.73 5.74
CA TYR A 26 7.11 16.27 5.80
C TYR A 26 7.21 15.70 7.22
N THR A 27 8.01 16.30 8.12
CA THR A 27 8.30 15.74 9.45
C THR A 27 7.73 16.56 10.62
N GLY A 28 7.32 17.81 10.37
CA GLY A 28 6.85 18.74 11.40
C GLY A 28 5.47 18.39 11.97
N GLN A 29 5.18 18.91 13.18
CA GLN A 29 3.88 18.74 13.86
C GLN A 29 2.95 19.95 13.71
N SER A 30 3.33 20.96 12.91
CA SER A 30 2.53 22.16 12.70
C SER A 30 1.21 21.84 11.95
N GLN A 31 0.19 22.67 12.13
CA GLN A 31 -1.08 22.52 11.38
C GLN A 31 -0.87 22.57 9.86
N ARG A 32 0.08 23.37 9.36
CA ARG A 32 0.44 23.43 7.96
C ARG A 32 1.05 22.12 7.47
N ALA A 33 1.97 21.54 8.23
CA ALA A 33 2.59 20.24 7.92
C ALA A 33 1.56 19.12 7.91
N ARG A 34 0.61 19.12 8.84
CA ARG A 34 -0.48 18.15 8.91
C ARG A 34 -1.41 18.26 7.68
N ARG A 35 -1.86 19.47 7.31
CA ARG A 35 -2.67 19.69 6.10
C ARG A 35 -1.94 19.27 4.84
N PHE A 36 -0.64 19.54 4.74
CA PHE A 36 0.19 19.11 3.60
C PHE A 36 0.25 17.58 3.49
N ARG A 37 0.49 16.87 4.60
CA ARG A 37 0.48 15.40 4.62
C ARG A 37 -0.89 14.82 4.24
N TYR A 38 -1.99 15.39 4.75
CA TYR A 38 -3.33 14.98 4.31
C TYR A 38 -3.55 15.23 2.81
N GLY A 39 -3.02 16.33 2.26
CA GLY A 39 -3.04 16.58 0.83
C GLY A 39 -2.31 15.50 0.02
N LEU A 40 -1.13 15.08 0.46
CA LEU A 40 -0.39 13.98 -0.16
C LEU A 40 -1.16 12.65 -0.06
N ILE A 41 -1.74 12.36 1.11
CA ILE A 41 -2.57 11.18 1.35
C ILE A 41 -3.76 11.13 0.37
N ILE A 42 -4.48 12.25 0.22
CA ILE A 42 -5.61 12.36 -0.70
C ILE A 42 -5.13 12.20 -2.15
N PHE A 43 -4.01 12.84 -2.51
CA PHE A 43 -3.42 12.71 -3.84
C PHE A 43 -3.05 11.25 -4.15
N ASP A 44 -2.41 10.53 -3.23
CA ASP A 44 -2.07 9.11 -3.40
C ASP A 44 -3.32 8.25 -3.54
N ALA A 45 -4.34 8.48 -2.69
CA ALA A 45 -5.61 7.76 -2.79
C ALA A 45 -6.30 8.00 -4.15
N LEU A 46 -6.36 9.25 -4.61
CA LEU A 46 -6.96 9.61 -5.90
C LEU A 46 -6.19 9.00 -7.08
N THR A 47 -4.86 8.99 -7.03
CA THR A 47 -4.04 8.38 -8.09
C THR A 47 -4.18 6.86 -8.11
N ILE A 48 -4.31 6.20 -6.96
CA ILE A 48 -4.62 4.76 -6.87
C ILE A 48 -5.97 4.48 -7.53
N VAL A 49 -7.03 5.21 -7.14
CA VAL A 49 -8.37 5.05 -7.73
C VAL A 49 -8.35 5.31 -9.24
N TYR A 50 -7.63 6.34 -9.68
CA TYR A 50 -7.47 6.64 -11.11
C TYR A 50 -6.81 5.49 -11.88
N PHE A 51 -5.71 4.92 -11.36
CA PHE A 51 -5.02 3.81 -12.04
C PHE A 51 -5.86 2.53 -12.05
N ILE A 52 -6.64 2.26 -11.00
CA ILE A 52 -7.60 1.15 -10.98
C ILE A 52 -8.67 1.36 -12.06
N ALA A 53 -9.29 2.55 -12.09
CA ALA A 53 -10.36 2.86 -13.02
C ALA A 53 -9.90 2.83 -14.50
N THR A 54 -8.63 3.21 -14.75
CA THR A 54 -8.06 3.24 -16.10
C THR A 54 -7.33 1.96 -16.51
N ALA A 55 -7.19 0.99 -15.60
CA ALA A 55 -6.51 -0.29 -15.90
C ALA A 55 -7.16 -1.06 -17.04
N ALA A 56 -8.49 -1.03 -17.11
CA ALA A 56 -9.30 -1.70 -18.12
C ALA A 56 -9.58 -0.85 -19.38
N LEU A 57 -9.21 0.45 -19.39
CA LEU A 57 -9.56 1.34 -20.50
C LEU A 57 -8.46 1.37 -21.57
N PRO A 58 -8.83 1.50 -22.85
CA PRO A 58 -7.88 1.71 -23.94
C PRO A 58 -7.13 3.04 -23.74
N VAL A 59 -5.92 3.09 -24.28
CA VAL A 59 -5.08 4.29 -24.18
C VAL A 59 -5.64 5.38 -25.11
N ALA A 60 -6.16 6.45 -24.51
CA ALA A 60 -6.58 7.66 -25.22
C ALA A 60 -5.52 8.78 -25.05
N PRO A 61 -5.41 9.73 -26.00
CA PRO A 61 -4.44 10.82 -25.89
C PRO A 61 -4.66 11.69 -24.64
N ALA A 62 -5.90 11.85 -24.20
CA ALA A 62 -6.23 12.56 -22.95
C ALA A 62 -5.70 11.84 -21.71
N THR A 63 -5.82 10.50 -21.66
CA THR A 63 -5.28 9.69 -20.56
C THR A 63 -3.75 9.72 -20.55
N THR A 64 -3.10 9.81 -21.71
CA THR A 64 -1.65 9.91 -21.82
C THR A 64 -1.12 11.22 -21.23
N ALA A 65 -1.76 12.35 -21.54
CA ALA A 65 -1.37 13.64 -20.97
C ALA A 65 -1.53 13.67 -19.44
N LEU A 66 -2.64 13.14 -18.93
CA LEU A 66 -2.87 13.02 -17.49
C LEU A 66 -1.85 12.09 -16.81
N ASN A 67 -1.54 10.97 -17.44
CA ASN A 67 -0.52 10.04 -16.95
C ASN A 67 0.86 10.69 -16.85
N MET A 68 1.26 11.48 -17.86
CA MET A 68 2.51 12.25 -17.81
C MET A 68 2.51 13.28 -16.68
N PHE A 69 1.43 14.02 -16.51
CA PHE A 69 1.28 14.97 -15.40
C PHE A 69 1.41 14.28 -14.04
N LEU A 70 0.68 13.17 -13.83
CA LEU A 70 0.79 12.38 -12.61
C LEU A 70 2.21 11.84 -12.40
N GLY A 71 2.87 11.37 -13.46
CA GLY A 71 4.25 10.91 -13.40
C GLY A 71 5.22 11.98 -12.91
N VAL A 72 5.06 13.22 -13.40
CA VAL A 72 5.88 14.36 -12.95
C VAL A 72 5.62 14.68 -11.48
N VAL A 73 4.37 14.70 -11.03
CA VAL A 73 4.04 14.98 -9.61
C VAL A 73 4.62 13.89 -8.69
N ILE A 74 4.49 12.62 -9.07
CA ILE A 74 5.07 11.49 -8.33
C ILE A 74 6.59 11.59 -8.27
N PHE A 75 7.22 11.94 -9.40
CA PHE A 75 8.67 12.15 -9.46
C PHE A 75 9.12 13.29 -8.53
N LEU A 76 8.39 14.40 -8.50
CA LEU A 76 8.70 15.51 -7.61
C LEU A 76 8.57 15.14 -6.13
N ASP A 77 7.55 14.35 -5.77
CA ASP A 77 7.38 13.84 -4.40
C ASP A 77 8.53 12.90 -4.01
N LEU A 78 8.88 11.95 -4.88
CA LEU A 78 10.02 11.05 -4.67
C LEU A 78 11.34 11.83 -4.54
N ALA A 79 11.58 12.82 -5.42
CA ALA A 79 12.76 13.66 -5.38
C ALA A 79 12.84 14.49 -4.08
N ALA A 80 11.72 15.03 -3.61
CA ALA A 80 11.63 15.76 -2.34
C ALA A 80 11.97 14.86 -1.15
N ARG A 81 11.42 13.64 -1.10
CA ARG A 81 11.71 12.64 -0.06
C ARG A 81 13.19 12.24 -0.06
N LEU A 82 13.77 11.99 -1.22
CA LEU A 82 15.21 11.67 -1.35
C LEU A 82 16.10 12.84 -0.94
N TRP A 83 15.67 14.06 -1.21
CA TRP A 83 16.44 15.25 -0.84
C TRP A 83 16.47 15.50 0.67
N ILE A 84 15.35 15.21 1.35
CA ILE A 84 15.23 15.39 2.82
C ILE A 84 15.90 14.24 3.59
N SER A 85 16.01 13.05 2.97
CA SER A 85 16.51 11.85 3.61
C SER A 85 18.01 11.97 3.93
N GLU A 86 18.38 11.68 5.17
CA GLU A 86 19.78 11.61 5.62
C GLU A 86 20.53 10.42 4.98
N ASN A 87 19.80 9.37 4.62
CA ASN A 87 20.37 8.15 4.03
C ASN A 87 19.66 7.77 2.73
N ARG A 88 20.06 8.40 1.63
CA ARG A 88 19.45 8.27 0.29
C ARG A 88 19.36 6.82 -0.20
N ARG A 89 20.42 6.02 0.06
CA ARG A 89 20.44 4.59 -0.35
C ARG A 89 19.36 3.79 0.36
N ARG A 90 19.18 4.01 1.68
CA ARG A 90 18.15 3.33 2.46
C ARG A 90 16.74 3.77 2.05
N GLU A 91 16.56 5.00 1.65
CA GLU A 91 15.27 5.52 1.16
C GLU A 91 14.92 4.91 -0.19
N LEU A 92 15.89 4.82 -1.12
CA LEU A 92 15.70 4.19 -2.44
C LEU A 92 15.38 2.69 -2.37
N THR A 93 15.92 1.97 -1.39
CA THR A 93 15.67 0.52 -1.23
C THR A 93 14.36 0.20 -0.50
N ARG A 94 13.61 1.19 -0.07
CA ARG A 94 12.28 0.98 0.51
C ARG A 94 11.30 0.54 -0.58
N ILE A 95 10.45 -0.43 -0.24
CA ILE A 95 9.50 -1.05 -1.18
C ILE A 95 8.63 -0.01 -1.90
N TYR A 96 8.15 1.01 -1.19
CA TYR A 96 7.34 2.07 -1.78
C TYR A 96 8.13 2.99 -2.72
N SER A 97 9.40 3.29 -2.44
CA SER A 97 10.25 4.08 -3.35
C SER A 97 10.60 3.31 -4.63
N LEU A 98 10.82 1.99 -4.51
CA LEU A 98 10.99 1.12 -5.67
C LEU A 98 9.72 1.06 -6.52
N ALA A 99 8.54 0.98 -5.89
CA ALA A 99 7.27 1.02 -6.59
C ALA A 99 7.09 2.34 -7.35
N ASP A 100 7.42 3.49 -6.73
CA ASP A 100 7.37 4.79 -7.40
C ASP A 100 8.30 4.85 -8.61
N ILE A 101 9.54 4.37 -8.48
CA ILE A 101 10.52 4.34 -9.58
C ILE A 101 9.98 3.53 -10.76
N ILE A 102 9.41 2.35 -10.49
CA ILE A 102 8.84 1.49 -11.52
C ILE A 102 7.64 2.17 -12.19
N VAL A 103 6.74 2.77 -11.39
CA VAL A 103 5.57 3.50 -11.90
C VAL A 103 6.00 4.69 -12.76
N ILE A 104 6.93 5.53 -12.28
CA ILE A 104 7.47 6.66 -13.05
C ILE A 104 8.09 6.16 -14.35
N GLY A 105 8.91 5.10 -14.28
CA GLY A 105 9.49 4.46 -15.46
C GLY A 105 8.42 4.01 -16.46
N SER A 106 7.36 3.35 -16.00
CA SER A 106 6.26 2.88 -16.85
C SER A 106 5.46 4.03 -17.48
N LEU A 107 5.32 5.17 -16.79
CA LEU A 107 4.60 6.34 -17.30
C LEU A 107 5.41 7.12 -18.35
N ILE A 108 6.74 7.19 -18.18
CA ILE A 108 7.65 7.88 -19.11
C ILE A 108 7.94 7.02 -20.35
N LEU A 109 8.18 5.71 -20.16
CA LEU A 109 8.49 4.79 -21.26
C LEU A 109 7.25 4.40 -22.07
N GLY A 110 6.06 4.44 -21.46
CA GLY A 110 4.81 4.09 -22.13
C GLY A 110 4.59 4.76 -23.49
N PRO A 111 4.77 6.09 -23.64
CA PRO A 111 4.63 6.76 -24.92
C PRO A 111 5.77 6.52 -25.91
N LEU A 112 6.94 6.04 -25.45
CA LEU A 112 8.17 5.88 -26.25
C LEU A 112 8.31 4.49 -26.86
N VAL A 113 7.65 3.49 -26.28
CA VAL A 113 7.75 2.09 -26.74
C VAL A 113 6.52 1.73 -27.55
N SER A 114 6.70 1.67 -28.87
CA SER A 114 5.69 1.18 -29.83
C SER A 114 5.68 -0.36 -29.81
N GLY A 115 5.05 -0.97 -28.85
CA GLY A 115 4.94 -2.42 -28.72
C GLY A 115 3.95 -2.77 -27.61
N SER A 116 3.70 -4.07 -27.40
CA SER A 116 2.79 -4.59 -26.37
C SER A 116 2.99 -3.94 -24.99
N LEU A 117 2.26 -2.87 -24.72
CA LEU A 117 2.40 -2.04 -23.50
C LEU A 117 1.49 -2.54 -22.35
N ALA A 118 0.81 -3.66 -22.54
CA ALA A 118 -0.06 -4.25 -21.52
C ALA A 118 0.73 -4.51 -20.22
N PHE A 119 1.97 -4.97 -20.32
CA PHE A 119 2.86 -5.16 -19.17
C PHE A 119 3.13 -3.85 -18.40
N LEU A 120 3.29 -2.72 -19.08
CA LEU A 120 3.50 -1.42 -18.41
C LEU A 120 2.26 -0.96 -17.64
N ARG A 121 1.05 -1.40 -18.04
CA ARG A 121 -0.18 -1.13 -17.29
C ARG A 121 -0.17 -1.86 -15.95
N VAL A 122 0.28 -3.12 -15.94
CA VAL A 122 0.44 -3.89 -14.68
C VAL A 122 1.40 -3.19 -13.72
N LEU A 123 2.52 -2.66 -14.23
CA LEU A 123 3.50 -1.96 -13.41
C LEU A 123 2.93 -0.69 -12.74
N ARG A 124 1.95 -0.03 -13.36
CA ARG A 124 1.23 1.10 -12.72
C ARG A 124 0.43 0.64 -11.48
N GLY A 125 -0.06 -0.59 -11.49
CA GLY A 125 -0.74 -1.21 -10.35
C GLY A 125 0.15 -1.36 -9.12
N LEU A 126 1.49 -1.38 -9.26
CA LEU A 126 2.42 -1.38 -8.14
C LEU A 126 2.30 -0.12 -7.25
N ARG A 127 1.66 0.95 -7.73
CA ARG A 127 1.34 2.10 -6.90
C ARG A 127 0.40 1.75 -5.73
N LEU A 128 -0.36 0.66 -5.83
CA LEU A 128 -1.16 0.15 -4.71
C LEU A 128 -0.31 -0.18 -3.47
N ILE A 129 1.00 -0.42 -3.63
CA ILE A 129 1.93 -0.57 -2.51
C ILE A 129 1.97 0.72 -1.64
N HIS A 130 1.66 1.89 -2.22
CA HIS A 130 1.51 3.14 -1.48
C HIS A 130 0.35 3.13 -0.48
N ALA A 131 -0.66 2.26 -0.66
CA ALA A 131 -1.73 2.10 0.32
C ALA A 131 -1.19 1.73 1.72
N TYR A 132 -0.06 1.01 1.79
CA TYR A 132 0.59 0.69 3.08
C TYR A 132 1.18 1.93 3.76
N HIS A 133 1.70 2.87 2.96
CA HIS A 133 2.23 4.13 3.51
C HIS A 133 1.10 5.00 4.05
N LEU A 134 0.02 5.10 3.28
CA LEU A 134 -1.22 5.75 3.64
C LEU A 134 -1.78 5.23 4.97
N LEU A 135 -1.88 3.90 5.11
CA LEU A 135 -2.37 3.25 6.33
C LEU A 135 -1.48 3.52 7.54
N ARG A 136 -0.16 3.57 7.36
CA ARG A 136 0.77 3.89 8.44
C ARG A 136 0.54 5.31 8.99
N ASP A 137 0.26 6.28 8.13
CA ASP A 137 0.06 7.67 8.52
C ASP A 137 -1.32 7.85 9.16
N LEU A 138 -2.37 7.23 8.63
CA LEU A 138 -3.71 7.20 9.23
C LEU A 138 -3.73 6.53 10.61
N ARG A 139 -2.91 5.49 10.82
CA ARG A 139 -2.78 4.82 12.12
C ARG A 139 -2.30 5.77 13.23
N ARG A 140 -1.45 6.74 12.90
CA ARG A 140 -0.93 7.69 13.89
C ARG A 140 -1.97 8.68 14.38
N GLU A 141 -3.01 8.95 13.59
CA GLU A 141 -3.93 10.05 13.82
C GLU A 141 -5.35 9.59 14.20
N SER A 142 -5.75 8.33 13.91
CA SER A 142 -7.12 7.84 14.14
C SER A 142 -7.18 6.64 15.07
N LEU A 143 -8.01 6.76 16.14
CA LEU A 143 -8.30 5.66 17.08
C LEU A 143 -9.03 4.50 16.39
N PHE A 144 -9.92 4.80 15.44
CA PHE A 144 -10.64 3.81 14.66
C PHE A 144 -9.69 2.89 13.88
N PHE A 145 -8.68 3.48 13.21
CA PHE A 145 -7.66 2.70 12.47
C PHE A 145 -6.81 1.85 13.41
N ARG A 146 -6.50 2.35 14.61
CA ARG A 146 -5.74 1.57 15.60
C ARG A 146 -6.53 0.36 16.11
N ARG A 147 -7.84 0.49 16.25
CA ARG A 147 -8.72 -0.59 16.74
C ARG A 147 -8.90 -1.70 15.70
N HIS A 148 -8.99 -1.34 14.41
CA HIS A 148 -9.23 -2.27 13.30
C HIS A 148 -8.00 -2.50 12.41
N GLU A 149 -6.80 -2.21 12.91
CA GLU A 149 -5.56 -2.26 12.15
C GLU A 149 -5.35 -3.58 11.42
N ASP A 150 -5.51 -4.71 12.12
CA ASP A 150 -5.27 -6.05 11.57
C ASP A 150 -6.26 -6.38 10.44
N ALA A 151 -7.54 -5.99 10.58
CA ALA A 151 -8.57 -6.19 9.56
C ALA A 151 -8.35 -5.30 8.32
N ILE A 152 -8.01 -4.02 8.55
CA ILE A 152 -7.75 -3.07 7.46
C ILE A 152 -6.50 -3.49 6.67
N LEU A 153 -5.42 -3.88 7.35
CA LEU A 153 -4.22 -4.38 6.70
C LEU A 153 -4.48 -5.66 5.90
N ALA A 154 -5.24 -6.61 6.47
CA ALA A 154 -5.59 -7.85 5.77
C ALA A 154 -6.46 -7.57 4.54
N ALA A 155 -7.43 -6.65 4.62
CA ALA A 155 -8.27 -6.24 3.50
C ALA A 155 -7.45 -5.58 2.38
N VAL A 156 -6.52 -4.68 2.74
CA VAL A 156 -5.65 -4.03 1.76
C VAL A 156 -4.70 -5.03 1.11
N ASN A 157 -4.13 -5.96 1.88
CA ASN A 157 -3.27 -7.02 1.33
C ASN A 157 -4.00 -7.85 0.28
N LEU A 158 -5.22 -8.29 0.60
CA LEU A 158 -6.04 -9.07 -0.31
C LEU A 158 -6.42 -8.26 -1.55
N PHE A 159 -6.83 -6.99 -1.38
CA PHE A 159 -7.20 -6.12 -2.48
C PHE A 159 -6.03 -5.85 -3.45
N VAL A 160 -4.84 -5.53 -2.91
CA VAL A 160 -3.61 -5.34 -3.70
C VAL A 160 -3.25 -6.62 -4.44
N PHE A 161 -3.35 -7.76 -3.78
CA PHE A 161 -3.08 -9.06 -4.39
C PHE A 161 -4.04 -9.36 -5.54
N ILE A 162 -5.35 -9.20 -5.34
CA ILE A 162 -6.36 -9.40 -6.40
C ILE A 162 -6.05 -8.48 -7.58
N PHE A 163 -5.81 -7.20 -7.35
CA PHE A 163 -5.57 -6.24 -8.43
C PHE A 163 -4.31 -6.58 -9.25
N VAL A 164 -3.20 -6.88 -8.57
CA VAL A 164 -1.92 -7.22 -9.23
C VAL A 164 -2.04 -8.53 -10.00
N THR A 165 -2.65 -9.55 -9.40
CA THR A 165 -2.82 -10.84 -10.07
C THR A 165 -3.81 -10.77 -11.22
N THR A 166 -4.93 -10.04 -11.10
CA THR A 166 -5.86 -9.75 -12.21
C THR A 166 -5.15 -9.10 -13.38
N SER A 167 -4.35 -8.07 -13.11
CA SER A 167 -3.60 -7.39 -14.16
C SER A 167 -2.58 -8.30 -14.84
N LEU A 168 -1.94 -9.19 -14.07
CA LEU A 168 -1.00 -10.18 -14.62
C LEU A 168 -1.72 -11.26 -15.43
N VAL A 169 -2.86 -11.75 -14.96
CA VAL A 169 -3.73 -12.69 -15.69
C VAL A 169 -4.18 -12.06 -17.00
N PHE A 170 -4.64 -10.81 -16.98
CA PHE A 170 -5.05 -10.09 -18.18
C PHE A 170 -3.95 -10.03 -19.24
N VAL A 171 -2.71 -9.71 -18.84
CA VAL A 171 -1.58 -9.66 -19.78
C VAL A 171 -1.16 -11.03 -20.32
N LEU A 172 -1.31 -12.09 -19.53
CA LEU A 172 -0.83 -13.43 -19.91
C LEU A 172 -1.88 -14.27 -20.65
N ALA A 173 -3.17 -13.97 -20.49
CA ALA A 173 -4.25 -14.82 -20.99
C ALA A 173 -5.17 -14.14 -22.00
N PHE A 174 -5.17 -12.82 -22.07
CA PHE A 174 -6.08 -12.07 -22.94
C PHE A 174 -5.28 -11.20 -23.92
N ASP A 175 -5.84 -11.02 -25.11
CA ASP A 175 -5.29 -10.11 -26.11
C ASP A 175 -5.49 -8.64 -25.71
N GLU A 176 -4.63 -7.77 -26.18
CA GLU A 176 -4.70 -6.33 -25.87
C GLU A 176 -6.02 -5.68 -26.33
N ASP A 177 -6.64 -6.24 -27.36
CA ASP A 177 -7.90 -5.75 -27.94
C ASP A 177 -9.13 -6.16 -27.12
N ALA A 178 -8.99 -7.10 -26.15
CA ALA A 178 -10.09 -7.53 -25.28
C ALA A 178 -10.65 -6.42 -24.36
N GLY A 179 -9.91 -5.33 -24.19
CA GLY A 179 -10.37 -4.11 -23.51
C GLY A 179 -10.89 -4.36 -22.09
N SER A 180 -12.00 -3.70 -21.75
CA SER A 180 -12.61 -3.79 -20.42
C SER A 180 -13.27 -5.16 -20.15
N GLU A 181 -13.80 -5.81 -21.16
CA GLU A 181 -14.43 -7.15 -21.02
C GLU A 181 -13.38 -8.17 -20.61
N GLY A 182 -12.24 -8.24 -21.31
CA GLY A 182 -11.16 -9.15 -20.95
C GLY A 182 -10.56 -8.87 -19.56
N TYR A 183 -10.57 -7.61 -19.11
CA TYR A 183 -10.13 -7.29 -17.75
C TYR A 183 -11.13 -7.80 -16.69
N ILE A 184 -12.43 -7.72 -16.97
CA ILE A 184 -13.47 -8.27 -16.09
C ILE A 184 -13.36 -9.79 -16.04
N ASP A 185 -13.12 -10.46 -17.17
CA ASP A 185 -12.91 -11.91 -17.23
C ASP A 185 -11.66 -12.33 -16.44
N ALA A 186 -10.57 -11.57 -16.54
CA ALA A 186 -9.37 -11.78 -15.72
C ALA A 186 -9.63 -11.60 -14.23
N LEU A 187 -10.44 -10.60 -13.84
CA LEU A 187 -10.86 -10.38 -12.46
C LEU A 187 -11.72 -11.51 -11.95
N TYR A 188 -12.71 -11.93 -12.74
CA TYR A 188 -13.57 -13.06 -12.44
C TYR A 188 -12.76 -14.34 -12.22
N PHE A 189 -11.85 -14.67 -13.15
CA PHE A 189 -10.94 -15.80 -13.01
C PHE A 189 -10.10 -15.73 -11.72
N THR A 190 -9.51 -14.57 -11.43
CA THR A 190 -8.67 -14.37 -10.25
C THR A 190 -9.47 -14.59 -8.97
N VAL A 191 -10.66 -14.00 -8.87
CA VAL A 191 -11.52 -14.13 -7.68
C VAL A 191 -12.08 -15.56 -7.55
N ALA A 192 -12.54 -16.18 -8.64
CA ALA A 192 -13.04 -17.56 -8.64
C ALA A 192 -11.96 -18.56 -8.22
N THR A 193 -10.73 -18.35 -8.68
CA THR A 193 -9.56 -19.17 -8.32
C THR A 193 -9.16 -18.97 -6.85
N LEU A 194 -9.07 -17.72 -6.41
CA LEU A 194 -8.70 -17.35 -5.03
C LEU A 194 -9.73 -17.88 -4.00
N THR A 195 -11.03 -17.78 -4.33
CA THR A 195 -12.10 -18.27 -3.47
C THR A 195 -12.30 -19.79 -3.54
N THR A 196 -11.47 -20.49 -4.30
CA THR A 196 -11.56 -21.94 -4.55
C THR A 196 -12.87 -22.38 -5.21
N THR A 197 -13.62 -21.47 -5.84
CA THR A 197 -14.86 -21.77 -6.56
C THR A 197 -14.57 -22.53 -7.85
N GLY A 198 -13.66 -21.97 -8.69
CA GLY A 198 -13.11 -22.64 -9.87
C GLY A 198 -14.15 -23.21 -10.83
N PHE A 199 -15.06 -22.40 -11.37
CA PHE A 199 -16.11 -22.87 -12.31
C PHE A 199 -15.53 -23.58 -13.54
N GLY A 200 -14.29 -23.26 -13.96
CA GLY A 200 -13.59 -23.92 -15.06
C GLY A 200 -13.99 -23.42 -16.45
N ASP A 201 -14.79 -22.39 -16.53
CA ASP A 201 -15.20 -21.69 -17.76
C ASP A 201 -14.06 -20.86 -18.36
N ILE A 202 -13.25 -20.21 -17.51
CA ILE A 202 -12.02 -19.53 -17.88
C ILE A 202 -10.84 -20.27 -17.24
N THR A 203 -9.88 -20.72 -18.06
CA THR A 203 -8.71 -21.47 -17.59
C THR A 203 -7.44 -21.02 -18.30
N MET A 204 -6.32 -21.09 -17.59
CA MET A 204 -5.00 -20.85 -18.16
C MET A 204 -4.50 -22.06 -18.93
N THR A 205 -4.25 -21.90 -20.22
CA THR A 205 -3.80 -23.00 -21.11
C THR A 205 -2.28 -23.13 -21.13
N THR A 206 -1.56 -22.02 -20.97
CA THR A 206 -0.09 -21.99 -21.03
C THR A 206 0.55 -22.53 -19.74
N PRO A 207 1.74 -23.16 -19.79
CA PRO A 207 2.44 -23.62 -18.59
C PRO A 207 2.70 -22.49 -17.57
N GLY A 208 3.09 -21.30 -18.05
CA GLY A 208 3.28 -20.12 -17.18
C GLY A 208 1.99 -19.66 -16.50
N GLY A 209 0.87 -19.64 -17.25
CA GLY A 209 -0.45 -19.34 -16.72
C GLY A 209 -0.91 -20.33 -15.66
N LYS A 210 -0.65 -21.65 -15.87
CA LYS A 210 -0.95 -22.69 -14.88
C LYS A 210 -0.15 -22.50 -13.59
N LEU A 211 1.14 -22.15 -13.68
CA LEU A 211 1.96 -21.82 -12.51
C LEU A 211 1.45 -20.58 -11.78
N LEU A 212 1.04 -19.55 -12.52
CA LEU A 212 0.40 -18.37 -11.94
C LEU A 212 -0.90 -18.75 -11.21
N SER A 213 -1.74 -19.63 -11.79
CA SER A 213 -2.96 -20.11 -11.12
C SER A 213 -2.64 -20.81 -9.78
N VAL A 214 -1.61 -21.67 -9.75
CA VAL A 214 -1.14 -22.30 -8.51
C VAL A 214 -0.70 -21.26 -7.49
N PHE A 215 0.04 -20.23 -7.91
CA PHE A 215 0.45 -19.13 -7.04
C PHE A 215 -0.77 -18.37 -6.48
N ILE A 216 -1.76 -18.05 -7.31
CA ILE A 216 -3.00 -17.40 -6.90
C ILE A 216 -3.75 -18.25 -5.86
N MET A 217 -3.87 -19.56 -6.09
CA MET A 217 -4.53 -20.48 -5.16
C MET A 217 -3.85 -20.50 -3.81
N VAL A 218 -2.54 -20.68 -3.75
CA VAL A 218 -1.80 -20.83 -2.48
C VAL A 218 -1.77 -19.51 -1.70
N VAL A 219 -1.36 -18.43 -2.35
CA VAL A 219 -1.21 -17.12 -1.67
C VAL A 219 -2.57 -16.49 -1.42
N GLY A 220 -3.50 -16.58 -2.38
CA GLY A 220 -4.82 -16.00 -2.29
C GLY A 220 -5.64 -16.58 -1.14
N VAL A 221 -5.68 -17.90 -1.00
CA VAL A 221 -6.36 -18.56 0.14
C VAL A 221 -5.75 -18.12 1.47
N ALA A 222 -4.42 -18.04 1.56
CA ALA A 222 -3.76 -17.59 2.79
C ALA A 222 -4.16 -16.15 3.17
N LEU A 223 -4.22 -15.23 2.19
CA LEU A 223 -4.65 -13.84 2.41
C LEU A 223 -6.14 -13.75 2.76
N PHE A 224 -6.99 -14.55 2.10
CA PHE A 224 -8.42 -14.62 2.40
C PHE A 224 -8.67 -15.11 3.83
N VAL A 225 -8.01 -16.19 4.24
CA VAL A 225 -8.08 -16.71 5.62
C VAL A 225 -7.53 -15.68 6.62
N GLN A 226 -6.49 -14.95 6.28
CA GLN A 226 -5.97 -13.87 7.13
C GLN A 226 -7.02 -12.77 7.34
N LEU A 227 -7.72 -12.34 6.28
CA LEU A 227 -8.82 -11.38 6.38
C LEU A 227 -9.97 -11.92 7.23
N ALA A 228 -10.42 -13.15 6.98
CA ALA A 228 -11.47 -13.78 7.75
C ALA A 228 -11.11 -13.82 9.26
N ARG A 229 -9.88 -14.24 9.60
CA ARG A 229 -9.40 -14.21 10.98
C ARG A 229 -9.41 -12.82 11.58
N ALA A 230 -8.98 -11.80 10.84
CA ALA A 230 -8.92 -10.44 11.33
C ALA A 230 -10.31 -9.83 11.59
N ILE A 231 -11.34 -10.27 10.85
CA ILE A 231 -12.74 -9.85 11.06
C ILE A 231 -13.37 -10.59 12.24
N PHE A 232 -13.18 -11.91 12.33
CA PHE A 232 -13.88 -12.74 13.34
C PHE A 232 -13.14 -12.86 14.66
N GLN A 233 -11.83 -12.61 14.71
CA GLN A 233 -11.09 -12.64 15.98
C GLN A 233 -11.12 -11.26 16.63
N PRO A 234 -11.53 -11.14 17.90
CA PRO A 234 -11.49 -9.88 18.62
C PRO A 234 -10.04 -9.35 18.67
N SER A 235 -9.90 -8.05 18.46
CA SER A 235 -8.60 -7.37 18.52
C SER A 235 -8.02 -7.50 19.94
N ARG A 236 -6.89 -8.20 20.06
CA ARG A 236 -6.20 -8.34 21.36
C ARG A 236 -5.45 -7.06 21.71
N ILE A 237 -5.62 -6.61 22.94
CA ILE A 237 -4.90 -5.43 23.46
C ILE A 237 -3.44 -5.81 23.76
N LYS A 238 -2.52 -4.94 23.32
CA LYS A 238 -1.09 -5.04 23.64
C LYS A 238 -0.86 -4.43 25.04
N TYR A 239 -0.89 -5.27 26.05
CA TYR A 239 -0.57 -4.94 27.43
C TYR A 239 0.44 -5.94 27.98
N LYS A 240 1.60 -5.47 28.46
CA LYS A 240 2.62 -6.34 29.01
C LYS A 240 2.27 -6.69 30.45
N CYS A 241 2.00 -7.96 30.73
CA CYS A 241 1.78 -8.42 32.11
C CYS A 241 3.02 -8.15 32.96
N PRO A 242 2.88 -7.51 34.13
CA PRO A 242 4.02 -7.18 34.98
C PRO A 242 4.73 -8.42 35.54
N GLU A 243 4.02 -9.51 35.78
CA GLU A 243 4.58 -10.73 36.35
C GLU A 243 5.21 -11.65 35.28
N CYS A 244 4.45 -12.08 34.27
CA CYS A 244 4.91 -13.09 33.32
C CYS A 244 5.35 -12.56 31.97
N GLY A 245 5.17 -11.24 31.72
CA GLY A 245 5.58 -10.61 30.47
C GLY A 245 4.70 -10.92 29.25
N LEU A 246 3.57 -11.60 29.38
CA LEU A 246 2.64 -11.85 28.29
C LEU A 246 2.13 -10.54 27.68
N ASN A 247 2.24 -10.38 26.36
CA ASN A 247 2.02 -9.08 25.69
C ASN A 247 0.64 -8.90 25.06
N ARG A 248 -0.20 -9.95 25.01
CA ARG A 248 -1.51 -9.89 24.36
C ARG A 248 -2.60 -10.45 25.25
N HIS A 249 -3.58 -9.59 25.55
CA HIS A 249 -4.74 -9.93 26.38
C HIS A 249 -6.03 -9.63 25.63
N GLU A 250 -7.13 -10.26 26.05
CA GLU A 250 -8.47 -9.92 25.54
C GLU A 250 -8.83 -8.49 25.99
N PRO A 251 -9.67 -7.77 25.25
CA PRO A 251 -10.02 -6.36 25.55
C PRO A 251 -10.65 -6.16 26.92
N ASP A 252 -11.33 -7.17 27.43
CA ASP A 252 -12.07 -7.20 28.70
C ASP A 252 -11.36 -8.02 29.81
N ALA A 253 -10.09 -8.39 29.59
CA ALA A 253 -9.36 -9.22 30.53
C ALA A 253 -9.05 -8.46 31.82
N ILE A 254 -9.60 -8.93 32.94
CA ILE A 254 -9.31 -8.45 34.30
C ILE A 254 -8.07 -9.14 34.87
N HIS A 255 -7.78 -10.36 34.46
CA HIS A 255 -6.65 -11.17 34.91
C HIS A 255 -5.84 -11.70 33.72
N CYS A 256 -4.53 -11.85 33.93
CA CYS A 256 -3.65 -12.51 32.97
C CYS A 256 -4.01 -13.98 32.81
N LYS A 257 -4.33 -14.39 31.58
CA LYS A 257 -4.68 -15.79 31.28
C LYS A 257 -3.55 -16.78 31.48
N HIS A 258 -2.31 -16.32 31.66
CA HIS A 258 -1.12 -17.16 31.86
C HIS A 258 -0.77 -17.32 33.34
N CYS A 259 -0.69 -16.24 34.12
CA CYS A 259 -0.24 -16.24 35.49
C CYS A 259 -1.31 -15.84 36.52
N GLY A 260 -2.49 -15.41 36.08
CA GLY A 260 -3.57 -15.00 36.97
C GLY A 260 -3.42 -13.59 37.56
N GLU A 261 -2.32 -12.85 37.26
CA GLU A 261 -2.10 -11.49 37.76
C GLU A 261 -3.19 -10.54 37.30
N ALA A 262 -3.61 -9.64 38.18
CA ALA A 262 -4.61 -8.61 37.86
C ALA A 262 -4.06 -7.59 36.86
N LEU A 263 -4.79 -7.39 35.76
CA LEU A 263 -4.40 -6.48 34.68
C LEU A 263 -5.15 -5.15 34.83
N LYS A 264 -4.45 -4.04 34.64
CA LYS A 264 -5.03 -2.69 34.62
C LYS A 264 -5.26 -2.26 33.17
N ILE A 265 -6.07 -3.02 32.42
CA ILE A 265 -6.45 -2.68 31.06
C ILE A 265 -7.65 -1.73 31.14
N GLU A 266 -7.56 -0.55 30.49
CA GLU A 266 -8.68 0.37 30.40
C GLU A 266 -9.76 -0.26 29.51
N THR A 267 -10.86 -0.68 30.11
CA THR A 267 -12.04 -1.20 29.41
C THR A 267 -13.04 -0.06 29.13
N GLU A 268 -13.91 -0.26 28.14
CA GLU A 268 -14.92 0.76 27.77
C GLU A 268 -15.85 1.15 28.93
N GLY A 269 -15.96 0.32 29.95
CA GLY A 269 -16.73 0.60 31.17
C GLY A 269 -15.99 1.43 32.23
N SER A 270 -14.69 1.67 32.09
CA SER A 270 -13.88 2.43 33.07
C SER A 270 -13.96 3.96 32.87
N SER A 271 -14.51 4.43 31.75
CA SER A 271 -14.63 5.84 31.40
C SER A 271 -15.82 6.57 32.07
N THR A 272 -16.59 5.90 32.90
CA THR A 272 -17.80 6.45 33.56
C THR A 272 -17.60 6.72 35.07
N LYS A 273 -16.39 7.06 35.51
CA LYS A 273 -16.18 7.59 36.87
C LYS A 273 -15.42 8.91 36.84
#